data_fddac772fd4e2f8a20044533316c9f7d
#
_entry.id   fddac772fd4e2f8a20044533316c9f7d
#
_cell.length_a   1.000
_cell.length_b   1.000
_cell.length_c   1.000
_cell.angle_alpha   90.00
_cell.angle_beta   90.00
_cell.angle_gamma   90.00
#
_symmetry.space_group_name_H-M   'P 1'
#
loop_
_entity.id
_entity.type
_entity.pdbx_description
1 polymer ?
#
loop_
_entity_poly.entity_id
_entity_poly.type
_entity_poly.pdbx_seq_one_letter_code
_entity_poly.pdbx_strand_id
1 'polypeptide(L)'
;MSAVQFRPEPLLIMNLNKKNILLLVLVLLFIVFIGSFFRQPKIYTFYKEQFVPSDMDTVFEFFSRPENLEKITPSSMGFNIITPSPIEMKEGAIIDYTVKIMGVPMRWRTMITSYKKNEYFVDEQLKGPYSYWHHRHSFKEVEGGVLIIDEITYALPIQAFRKIVHPVLIKPQIEQIFNFRFKTIQNKFK
;
A
#
# COMPACT_ATOMS: atom_id res chain seq x y z
N MET A 1 33.96 55.81 42.10
CA MET A 1 33.66 54.92 40.98
C MET A 1 32.60 53.95 41.45
N SER A 2 31.36 54.15 40.99
CA SER A 2 30.19 53.34 41.40
C SER A 2 30.05 52.17 40.42
N ALA A 3 30.08 50.96 40.93
CA ALA A 3 29.90 49.74 40.15
C ALA A 3 28.43 49.58 39.81
N VAL A 4 28.10 49.62 38.50
CA VAL A 4 26.78 49.36 37.97
C VAL A 4 26.55 47.84 38.04
N GLN A 5 25.70 47.36 38.95
CA GLN A 5 25.27 45.98 39.01
C GLN A 5 24.27 45.72 37.91
N PHE A 6 24.68 44.92 36.92
CA PHE A 6 23.78 44.35 35.91
C PHE A 6 22.92 43.27 36.57
N ARG A 7 21.61 43.49 36.76
CA ARG A 7 20.63 42.46 37.08
C ARG A 7 20.12 41.87 35.73
N PRO A 8 20.32 40.59 35.48
CA PRO A 8 19.65 39.96 34.34
C PRO A 8 18.17 39.97 34.59
N GLU A 9 17.41 40.47 33.60
CA GLU A 9 15.95 40.37 33.62
C GLU A 9 15.50 38.90 33.66
N PRO A 10 14.46 38.54 34.46
CA PRO A 10 13.96 37.17 34.47
C PRO A 10 13.39 36.83 33.10
N LEU A 11 13.88 35.73 32.50
CA LEU A 11 13.28 35.11 31.35
C LEU A 11 11.76 35.01 31.56
N LEU A 12 10.99 35.63 30.69
CA LEU A 12 9.52 35.59 30.70
C LEU A 12 9.04 34.15 30.44
N ILE A 13 8.92 33.36 31.51
CA ILE A 13 8.32 32.01 31.45
C ILE A 13 6.84 32.25 31.17
N MET A 14 6.44 32.13 29.89
CA MET A 14 5.05 32.17 29.50
C MET A 14 4.33 31.02 30.18
N ASN A 15 3.52 31.35 31.19
CA ASN A 15 2.67 30.38 31.89
C ASN A 15 1.50 30.00 30.96
N LEU A 16 1.75 29.04 30.06
CA LEU A 16 0.78 28.56 29.07
C LEU A 16 -0.29 27.74 29.81
N ASN A 17 -1.52 28.21 29.80
CA ASN A 17 -2.63 27.43 30.29
C ASN A 17 -2.91 26.22 29.35
N LYS A 18 -3.63 25.20 29.84
CA LYS A 18 -3.91 23.95 29.08
C LYS A 18 -4.53 24.22 27.70
N LYS A 19 -5.37 25.28 27.56
CA LYS A 19 -5.98 25.65 26.26
C LYS A 19 -4.94 26.17 25.27
N ASN A 20 -3.99 26.99 25.73
CA ASN A 20 -2.93 27.53 24.86
C ASN A 20 -1.93 26.44 24.45
N ILE A 21 -1.63 25.48 25.34
CA ILE A 21 -0.83 24.31 25.00
C ILE A 21 -1.50 23.48 23.94
N LEU A 22 -2.80 23.19 24.10
CA LEU A 22 -3.58 22.43 23.11
C LEU A 22 -3.60 23.16 21.75
N LEU A 23 -3.83 24.46 21.74
CA LEU A 23 -3.82 25.26 20.51
C LEU A 23 -2.47 25.23 19.82
N LEU A 24 -1.36 25.39 20.56
CA LEU A 24 0.00 25.28 20.01
C LEU A 24 0.27 23.91 19.39
N VAL A 25 -0.15 22.84 20.05
CA VAL A 25 -0.02 21.47 19.52
C VAL A 25 -0.81 21.32 18.23
N LEU A 26 -2.05 21.82 18.16
CA LEU A 26 -2.88 21.76 16.95
C LEU A 26 -2.25 22.57 15.79
N VAL A 27 -1.71 23.75 16.07
CA VAL A 27 -1.03 24.58 15.08
C VAL A 27 0.24 23.89 14.57
N LEU A 28 1.05 23.29 15.45
CA LEU A 28 2.24 22.52 15.04
C LEU A 28 1.87 21.29 14.20
N LEU A 29 0.83 20.55 14.58
CA LEU A 29 0.34 19.44 13.79
C LEU A 29 -0.16 19.88 12.40
N PHE A 30 -0.84 21.02 12.32
CA PHE A 30 -1.28 21.62 11.08
C PHE A 30 -0.12 22.04 10.19
N ILE A 31 0.91 22.69 10.75
CA ILE A 31 2.13 23.09 10.01
C ILE A 31 2.85 21.84 9.48
N VAL A 32 3.00 20.80 10.30
CA VAL A 32 3.60 19.51 9.89
C VAL A 32 2.78 18.86 8.78
N PHE A 33 1.46 18.91 8.89
CA PHE A 33 0.53 18.38 7.89
C PHE A 33 0.68 19.13 6.55
N ILE A 34 0.60 20.46 6.56
CA ILE A 34 0.80 21.28 5.36
C ILE A 34 2.20 21.07 4.76
N GLY A 35 3.24 21.08 5.58
CA GLY A 35 4.62 20.81 5.12
C GLY A 35 4.80 19.44 4.49
N SER A 36 3.92 18.48 4.80
CA SER A 36 4.00 17.15 4.21
C SER A 36 3.64 17.11 2.72
N PHE A 37 2.81 18.03 2.23
CA PHE A 37 2.45 18.13 0.81
C PHE A 37 3.61 18.61 -0.09
N PHE A 38 4.59 19.31 0.50
CA PHE A 38 5.78 19.79 -0.23
C PHE A 38 6.96 18.82 -0.18
N ARG A 39 6.82 17.69 0.52
CA ARG A 39 7.88 16.67 0.58
C ARG A 39 7.72 15.67 -0.55
N GLN A 40 8.85 15.34 -1.19
CA GLN A 40 8.87 14.25 -2.16
C GLN A 40 8.35 12.95 -1.51
N PRO A 41 7.47 12.20 -2.19
CA PRO A 41 6.94 10.95 -1.68
C PRO A 41 8.09 9.95 -1.49
N LYS A 42 8.11 9.29 -0.34
CA LYS A 42 9.00 8.15 -0.14
C LYS A 42 8.41 6.94 -0.84
N ILE A 43 9.19 6.35 -1.72
CA ILE A 43 8.88 5.10 -2.40
C ILE A 43 9.27 3.93 -1.50
N TYR A 44 8.41 2.94 -1.42
CA TYR A 44 8.60 1.66 -0.75
C TYR A 44 8.47 0.54 -1.76
N THR A 45 9.15 -0.55 -1.50
CA THR A 45 9.07 -1.76 -2.33
C THR A 45 8.68 -2.96 -1.47
N PHE A 46 7.97 -3.89 -2.08
CA PHE A 46 7.68 -5.21 -1.52
C PHE A 46 7.96 -6.24 -2.61
N TYR A 47 8.60 -7.35 -2.23
CA TYR A 47 8.98 -8.43 -3.11
C TYR A 47 8.59 -9.77 -2.49
N LYS A 48 7.98 -10.64 -3.29
CA LYS A 48 7.63 -12.00 -2.87
C LYS A 48 7.76 -12.95 -4.03
N GLU A 49 8.33 -14.12 -3.77
CA GLU A 49 8.36 -15.24 -4.71
C GLU A 49 7.55 -16.41 -4.18
N GLN A 50 6.97 -17.17 -5.10
CA GLN A 50 6.28 -18.40 -4.79
C GLN A 50 6.44 -19.41 -5.92
N PHE A 51 6.95 -20.62 -5.58
CA PHE A 51 6.91 -21.76 -6.48
C PHE A 51 5.53 -22.44 -6.44
N VAL A 52 5.03 -22.79 -7.65
CA VAL A 52 3.76 -23.49 -7.83
C VAL A 52 4.01 -24.72 -8.71
N PRO A 53 3.76 -25.97 -8.19
CA PRO A 53 3.99 -27.20 -8.93
C PRO A 53 2.83 -27.47 -9.93
N SER A 54 2.71 -26.64 -10.97
CA SER A 54 1.69 -26.75 -12.02
C SER A 54 2.22 -26.14 -13.32
N ASP A 55 1.55 -26.42 -14.43
CA ASP A 55 1.89 -25.85 -15.73
C ASP A 55 1.61 -24.35 -15.82
N MET A 56 2.30 -23.67 -16.73
CA MET A 56 2.24 -22.22 -16.91
C MET A 56 0.83 -21.73 -17.27
N ASP A 57 0.14 -22.41 -18.18
CA ASP A 57 -1.20 -21.98 -18.62
C ASP A 57 -2.19 -22.02 -17.48
N THR A 58 -2.20 -23.08 -16.68
CA THR A 58 -3.08 -23.24 -15.51
C THR A 58 -2.80 -22.17 -14.45
N VAL A 59 -1.52 -21.91 -14.15
CA VAL A 59 -1.13 -20.88 -13.16
C VAL A 59 -1.46 -19.49 -13.67
N PHE A 60 -1.05 -19.15 -14.89
CA PHE A 60 -1.28 -17.83 -15.45
C PHE A 60 -2.78 -17.53 -15.61
N GLU A 61 -3.58 -18.48 -16.10
CA GLU A 61 -5.03 -18.33 -16.21
C GLU A 61 -5.68 -18.03 -14.86
N PHE A 62 -5.25 -18.69 -13.79
CA PHE A 62 -5.78 -18.43 -12.46
C PHE A 62 -5.50 -17.00 -11.99
N PHE A 63 -4.27 -16.50 -12.18
CA PHE A 63 -3.86 -15.16 -11.75
C PHE A 63 -4.40 -14.05 -12.65
N SER A 64 -4.58 -14.34 -13.95
CA SER A 64 -5.13 -13.38 -14.91
C SER A 64 -6.65 -13.28 -14.90
N ARG A 65 -7.35 -13.92 -13.94
CA ARG A 65 -8.79 -13.74 -13.71
C ARG A 65 -9.02 -12.89 -12.47
N PRO A 66 -9.42 -11.61 -12.60
CA PRO A 66 -9.68 -10.74 -11.44
C PRO A 66 -10.68 -11.32 -10.44
N GLU A 67 -11.63 -12.14 -10.89
CA GLU A 67 -12.60 -12.84 -10.05
C GLU A 67 -11.96 -13.79 -9.03
N ASN A 68 -10.72 -14.21 -9.25
CA ASN A 68 -9.99 -15.03 -8.30
C ASN A 68 -9.32 -14.21 -7.18
N LEU A 69 -9.25 -12.87 -7.30
CA LEU A 69 -8.64 -12.01 -6.26
C LEU A 69 -9.33 -12.18 -4.90
N GLU A 70 -10.65 -12.36 -4.88
CA GLU A 70 -11.38 -12.59 -3.64
C GLU A 70 -10.89 -13.86 -2.92
N LYS A 71 -10.59 -14.92 -3.67
CA LYS A 71 -10.13 -16.20 -3.13
C LYS A 71 -8.74 -16.12 -2.49
N ILE A 72 -7.90 -15.21 -2.98
CA ILE A 72 -6.50 -15.02 -2.55
C ILE A 72 -6.30 -13.73 -1.74
N THR A 73 -7.41 -13.11 -1.28
CA THR A 73 -7.43 -11.96 -0.38
C THR A 73 -8.09 -12.35 0.94
N PRO A 74 -7.52 -12.00 2.11
CA PRO A 74 -8.13 -12.32 3.40
C PRO A 74 -9.57 -11.81 3.50
N SER A 75 -10.50 -12.61 4.00
CA SER A 75 -11.92 -12.23 4.16
C SER A 75 -12.11 -10.99 5.03
N SER A 76 -11.21 -10.76 6.00
CA SER A 76 -11.18 -9.54 6.84
C SER A 76 -11.01 -8.25 6.04
N MET A 77 -10.46 -8.34 4.82
CA MET A 77 -10.32 -7.20 3.90
C MET A 77 -11.64 -6.85 3.18
N GLY A 78 -12.68 -7.66 3.26
CA GLY A 78 -13.98 -7.40 2.62
C GLY A 78 -13.83 -7.01 1.14
N PHE A 79 -12.98 -7.75 0.43
CA PHE A 79 -12.76 -7.52 -1.00
C PHE A 79 -14.03 -7.83 -1.80
N ASN A 80 -14.41 -6.93 -2.69
CA ASN A 80 -15.58 -7.12 -3.56
C ASN A 80 -15.38 -6.40 -4.89
N ILE A 81 -15.44 -7.14 -6.00
CA ILE A 81 -15.34 -6.60 -7.35
C ILE A 81 -16.64 -5.88 -7.71
N ILE A 82 -16.52 -4.68 -8.28
CA ILE A 82 -17.64 -3.86 -8.77
C ILE A 82 -17.77 -3.98 -10.29
N THR A 83 -16.64 -4.12 -11.00
CA THR A 83 -16.64 -4.32 -12.45
C THR A 83 -17.44 -5.58 -12.80
N PRO A 84 -18.42 -5.51 -13.73
CA PRO A 84 -19.19 -6.68 -14.14
C PRO A 84 -18.31 -7.80 -14.71
N SER A 85 -18.60 -9.04 -14.30
CA SER A 85 -17.98 -10.25 -14.88
C SER A 85 -18.68 -10.68 -16.19
N PRO A 86 -17.97 -11.37 -17.10
CA PRO A 86 -16.56 -11.72 -17.04
C PRO A 86 -15.65 -10.52 -17.34
N ILE A 87 -14.52 -10.43 -16.64
CA ILE A 87 -13.54 -9.37 -16.85
C ILE A 87 -12.44 -9.89 -17.77
N GLU A 88 -12.34 -9.30 -18.95
CA GLU A 88 -11.27 -9.62 -19.90
C GLU A 88 -9.96 -8.96 -19.47
N MET A 89 -8.97 -9.79 -19.13
CA MET A 89 -7.65 -9.33 -18.72
C MET A 89 -6.78 -9.01 -19.92
N LYS A 90 -6.50 -7.71 -20.12
CA LYS A 90 -5.66 -7.19 -21.20
C LYS A 90 -5.11 -5.81 -20.83
N GLU A 91 -4.15 -5.33 -21.58
CA GLU A 91 -3.66 -3.95 -21.45
C GLU A 91 -4.81 -2.95 -21.64
N GLY A 92 -4.91 -1.95 -20.77
CA GLY A 92 -5.98 -0.97 -20.70
C GLY A 92 -7.23 -1.44 -19.93
N ALA A 93 -7.34 -2.70 -19.51
CA ALA A 93 -8.47 -3.17 -18.70
C ALA A 93 -8.53 -2.42 -17.38
N ILE A 94 -9.75 -1.99 -17.02
CA ILE A 94 -10.03 -1.27 -15.76
C ILE A 94 -10.85 -2.16 -14.85
N ILE A 95 -10.41 -2.30 -13.60
CA ILE A 95 -11.04 -3.11 -12.58
C ILE A 95 -11.36 -2.23 -11.38
N ASP A 96 -12.64 -2.09 -11.07
CA ASP A 96 -13.15 -1.41 -9.88
C ASP A 96 -13.52 -2.43 -8.81
N TYR A 97 -13.08 -2.19 -7.59
CA TYR A 97 -13.41 -3.00 -6.43
C TYR A 97 -13.42 -2.19 -5.14
N THR A 98 -13.96 -2.76 -4.08
CA THR A 98 -13.81 -2.26 -2.72
C THR A 98 -12.91 -3.17 -1.91
N VAL A 99 -12.17 -2.57 -0.99
CA VAL A 99 -11.31 -3.28 -0.04
C VAL A 99 -11.24 -2.50 1.27
N LYS A 100 -11.16 -3.19 2.40
CA LYS A 100 -10.96 -2.54 3.70
C LYS A 100 -9.46 -2.36 3.97
N ILE A 101 -9.04 -1.12 4.13
CA ILE A 101 -7.69 -0.78 4.61
C ILE A 101 -7.81 -0.36 6.08
N MET A 102 -7.17 -1.09 6.98
CA MET A 102 -7.31 -0.90 8.44
C MET A 102 -8.77 -0.87 8.90
N GLY A 103 -9.62 -1.74 8.34
CA GLY A 103 -11.05 -1.81 8.64
C GLY A 103 -11.94 -0.77 7.94
N VAL A 104 -11.36 0.26 7.29
CA VAL A 104 -12.10 1.30 6.57
C VAL A 104 -12.35 0.85 5.12
N PRO A 105 -13.62 0.76 4.65
CA PRO A 105 -13.92 0.41 3.27
C PRO A 105 -13.50 1.55 2.32
N MET A 106 -12.76 1.20 1.29
CA MET A 106 -12.26 2.12 0.28
C MET A 106 -12.55 1.59 -1.13
N ARG A 107 -12.90 2.47 -2.04
CA ARG A 107 -12.94 2.15 -3.47
C ARG A 107 -11.53 2.17 -4.03
N TRP A 108 -11.26 1.16 -4.87
CA TRP A 108 -10.01 1.06 -5.58
C TRP A 108 -10.30 0.86 -7.07
N ARG A 109 -9.64 1.63 -7.91
CA ARG A 109 -9.65 1.49 -9.36
C ARG A 109 -8.25 1.18 -9.83
N THR A 110 -8.11 0.06 -10.49
CA THR A 110 -6.85 -0.43 -11.08
C THR A 110 -6.97 -0.41 -12.60
N MET A 111 -5.86 -0.13 -13.28
CA MET A 111 -5.68 -0.35 -14.70
C MET A 111 -4.56 -1.35 -14.93
N ILE A 112 -4.77 -2.28 -15.85
CA ILE A 112 -3.70 -3.14 -16.37
C ILE A 112 -2.89 -2.33 -17.38
N THR A 113 -1.70 -1.90 -16.98
CA THR A 113 -0.85 -1.02 -17.81
C THR A 113 0.06 -1.78 -18.76
N SER A 114 0.27 -3.06 -18.51
CA SER A 114 1.00 -3.95 -19.41
C SER A 114 0.54 -5.40 -19.21
N TYR A 115 0.47 -6.17 -20.29
CA TYR A 115 0.04 -7.56 -20.26
C TYR A 115 0.75 -8.38 -21.33
N LYS A 116 1.40 -9.47 -20.92
CA LYS A 116 1.98 -10.47 -21.81
C LYS A 116 1.64 -11.85 -21.30
N LYS A 117 0.78 -12.57 -22.05
CA LYS A 117 0.30 -13.89 -21.64
C LYS A 117 1.48 -14.83 -21.30
N ASN A 118 1.33 -15.55 -20.19
CA ASN A 118 2.31 -16.52 -19.65
C ASN A 118 3.67 -15.92 -19.24
N GLU A 119 3.79 -14.58 -19.21
CA GLU A 119 5.03 -13.95 -18.76
C GLU A 119 4.79 -12.97 -17.62
N TYR A 120 3.88 -11.99 -17.80
CA TYR A 120 3.62 -11.00 -16.77
C TYR A 120 2.36 -10.17 -17.07
N PHE A 121 1.89 -9.51 -16.03
CA PHE A 121 1.03 -8.34 -16.14
C PHE A 121 1.36 -7.32 -15.06
N VAL A 122 0.99 -6.07 -15.30
CA VAL A 122 1.21 -4.95 -14.38
C VAL A 122 -0.13 -4.30 -14.09
N ASP A 123 -0.45 -4.14 -12.81
CA ASP A 123 -1.57 -3.36 -12.35
C ASP A 123 -1.12 -2.07 -11.67
N GLU A 124 -1.77 -0.95 -12.02
CA GLU A 124 -1.52 0.35 -11.43
C GLU A 124 -2.80 0.95 -10.87
N GLN A 125 -2.68 1.56 -9.69
CA GLN A 125 -3.80 2.25 -9.08
C GLN A 125 -4.06 3.58 -9.80
N LEU A 126 -5.25 3.73 -10.39
CA LEU A 126 -5.75 5.02 -10.88
C LEU A 126 -6.43 5.83 -9.76
N LYS A 127 -7.12 5.13 -8.84
CA LYS A 127 -7.78 5.73 -7.68
C LYS A 127 -7.76 4.75 -6.52
N GLY A 128 -7.35 5.20 -5.34
CA GLY A 128 -7.28 4.34 -4.16
C GLY A 128 -6.52 4.98 -3.00
N PRO A 129 -6.10 4.19 -2.01
CA PRO A 129 -5.52 4.67 -0.76
C PRO A 129 -4.07 5.14 -0.84
N TYR A 130 -3.36 4.78 -1.91
CA TYR A 130 -1.95 5.14 -2.10
C TYR A 130 -1.81 6.37 -3.00
N SER A 131 -0.74 7.12 -2.87
CA SER A 131 -0.39 8.17 -3.84
C SER A 131 0.31 7.63 -5.09
N TYR A 132 0.88 6.43 -4.96
CA TYR A 132 1.44 5.64 -6.05
C TYR A 132 1.32 4.17 -5.70
N TRP A 133 0.94 3.35 -6.69
CA TRP A 133 0.91 1.89 -6.60
C TRP A 133 1.15 1.31 -7.98
N HIS A 134 2.18 0.53 -8.09
CA HIS A 134 2.57 -0.25 -9.26
C HIS A 134 2.88 -1.65 -8.79
N HIS A 135 2.20 -2.64 -9.34
CA HIS A 135 2.37 -4.03 -8.99
C HIS A 135 2.60 -4.87 -10.25
N ARG A 136 3.77 -5.44 -10.35
CA ARG A 136 4.15 -6.36 -11.41
C ARG A 136 4.03 -7.79 -10.91
N HIS A 137 3.27 -8.60 -11.64
CA HIS A 137 3.22 -10.05 -11.50
C HIS A 137 4.02 -10.67 -12.63
N SER A 138 5.05 -11.42 -12.31
CA SER A 138 5.86 -12.13 -13.30
C SER A 138 5.78 -13.64 -13.09
N PHE A 139 5.81 -14.40 -14.18
CA PHE A 139 5.69 -15.85 -14.20
C PHE A 139 6.85 -16.42 -14.98
N LYS A 140 7.57 -17.39 -14.41
CA LYS A 140 8.73 -18.04 -15.04
C LYS A 140 8.59 -19.54 -14.94
N GLU A 141 8.71 -20.24 -16.05
CA GLU A 141 8.86 -21.69 -16.02
C GLU A 141 10.19 -22.06 -15.34
N VAL A 142 10.10 -23.01 -14.43
CA VAL A 142 11.24 -23.58 -13.72
C VAL A 142 11.06 -25.10 -13.66
N GLU A 143 12.10 -25.83 -13.26
CA GLU A 143 12.00 -27.27 -13.12
C GLU A 143 10.84 -27.65 -12.17
N GLY A 144 9.90 -28.43 -12.66
CA GLY A 144 8.74 -28.94 -11.90
C GLY A 144 7.55 -27.97 -11.73
N GLY A 145 7.58 -26.77 -12.33
CA GLY A 145 6.45 -25.85 -12.20
C GLY A 145 6.74 -24.40 -12.62
N VAL A 146 6.07 -23.46 -11.95
CA VAL A 146 6.15 -22.02 -12.23
C VAL A 146 6.62 -21.27 -10.99
N LEU A 147 7.58 -20.39 -11.15
CA LEU A 147 7.96 -19.36 -10.17
C LEU A 147 7.16 -18.10 -10.44
N ILE A 148 6.30 -17.71 -9.48
CA ILE A 148 5.58 -16.44 -9.47
C ILE A 148 6.40 -15.43 -8.71
N ILE A 149 6.51 -14.20 -9.24
CA ILE A 149 7.24 -13.10 -8.63
C ILE A 149 6.30 -11.88 -8.56
N ASP A 150 6.01 -11.43 -7.35
CA ASP A 150 5.25 -10.22 -7.07
C ASP A 150 6.22 -9.08 -6.68
N GLU A 151 6.21 -8.00 -7.46
CA GLU A 151 7.01 -6.80 -7.22
C GLU A 151 6.10 -5.59 -7.10
N ILE A 152 5.99 -5.04 -5.89
CA ILE A 152 5.16 -3.88 -5.62
C ILE A 152 6.03 -2.68 -5.31
N THR A 153 5.74 -1.56 -5.98
CA THR A 153 6.31 -0.25 -5.69
C THR A 153 5.18 0.70 -5.31
N TYR A 154 5.26 1.33 -4.14
CA TYR A 154 4.16 2.16 -3.64
C TYR A 154 4.63 3.35 -2.82
N ALA A 155 3.75 4.36 -2.70
CA ALA A 155 3.95 5.53 -1.85
C ALA A 155 2.67 5.89 -1.09
N LEU A 156 2.83 6.46 0.10
CA LEU A 156 1.71 6.89 0.93
C LEU A 156 1.31 8.33 0.60
N PRO A 157 0.02 8.68 0.66
CA PRO A 157 -0.45 10.04 0.36
C PRO A 157 0.00 11.05 1.42
N ILE A 158 0.09 10.65 2.70
CA ILE A 158 0.47 11.52 3.80
C ILE A 158 1.90 11.24 4.24
N GLN A 159 2.82 12.14 3.92
CA GLN A 159 4.23 11.97 4.21
C GLN A 159 4.62 12.29 5.65
N ALA A 160 3.81 13.09 6.37
CA ALA A 160 4.13 13.53 7.74
C ALA A 160 4.36 12.39 8.73
N PHE A 161 3.47 11.40 8.73
CA PHE A 161 3.47 10.28 9.69
C PHE A 161 4.01 8.97 9.11
N ARG A 162 4.58 8.99 7.89
CA ARG A 162 5.04 7.78 7.20
C ARG A 162 6.00 6.91 8.00
N LYS A 163 6.86 7.52 8.83
CA LYS A 163 7.85 6.81 9.64
C LYS A 163 7.20 5.91 10.71
N ILE A 164 5.96 6.21 11.10
CA ILE A 164 5.19 5.44 12.08
C ILE A 164 4.15 4.58 11.36
N VAL A 165 3.34 5.20 10.50
CA VAL A 165 2.22 4.55 9.81
C VAL A 165 2.71 3.40 8.91
N HIS A 166 3.79 3.60 8.17
CA HIS A 166 4.29 2.58 7.26
C HIS A 166 4.74 1.30 7.99
N PRO A 167 5.71 1.33 8.96
CA PRO A 167 6.19 0.10 9.60
C PRO A 167 5.17 -0.56 10.54
N VAL A 168 4.23 0.22 11.11
CA VAL A 168 3.28 -0.29 12.11
C VAL A 168 1.98 -0.79 11.47
N LEU A 169 1.54 -0.18 10.38
CA LEU A 169 0.22 -0.47 9.79
C LEU A 169 0.32 -0.99 8.35
N ILE A 170 1.00 -0.29 7.45
CA ILE A 170 0.94 -0.59 6.02
C ILE A 170 1.78 -1.82 5.67
N LYS A 171 3.05 -1.85 6.08
CA LYS A 171 3.94 -2.99 5.80
C LYS A 171 3.38 -4.32 6.34
N PRO A 172 2.96 -4.42 7.62
CA PRO A 172 2.36 -5.64 8.15
C PRO A 172 1.08 -6.06 7.41
N GLN A 173 0.25 -5.11 6.97
CA GLN A 173 -0.97 -5.41 6.21
C GLN A 173 -0.64 -6.01 4.84
N ILE A 174 0.33 -5.45 4.10
CA ILE A 174 0.78 -6.02 2.83
C ILE A 174 1.35 -7.42 3.05
N GLU A 175 2.22 -7.61 4.04
CA GLU A 175 2.78 -8.91 4.40
C GLU A 175 1.68 -9.95 4.74
N GLN A 176 0.66 -9.54 5.48
CA GLN A 176 -0.49 -10.41 5.81
C GLN A 176 -1.24 -10.86 4.56
N ILE A 177 -1.52 -9.94 3.63
CA ILE A 177 -2.20 -10.26 2.36
C ILE A 177 -1.39 -11.30 1.59
N PHE A 178 -0.08 -11.06 1.40
CA PHE A 178 0.76 -11.94 0.62
C PHE A 178 1.04 -13.28 1.31
N ASN A 179 1.11 -13.32 2.64
CA ASN A 179 1.20 -14.58 3.38
C ASN A 179 -0.08 -15.41 3.29
N PHE A 180 -1.25 -14.78 3.30
CA PHE A 180 -2.52 -15.45 3.05
C PHE A 180 -2.59 -15.98 1.61
N ARG A 181 -2.26 -15.15 0.62
CA ARG A 181 -2.19 -15.52 -0.80
C ARG A 181 -1.29 -16.74 -1.00
N PHE A 182 -0.07 -16.68 -0.46
CA PHE A 182 0.90 -17.77 -0.52
C PHE A 182 0.30 -19.09 -0.04
N LYS A 183 -0.30 -19.12 1.15
CA LYS A 183 -0.92 -20.33 1.72
C LYS A 183 -2.07 -20.83 0.87
N THR A 184 -2.91 -19.92 0.37
CA THR A 184 -4.07 -20.28 -0.46
C THR A 184 -3.63 -20.89 -1.78
N ILE A 185 -2.65 -20.31 -2.46
CA ILE A 185 -2.08 -20.82 -3.70
C ILE A 185 -1.41 -22.18 -3.47
N GLN A 186 -0.59 -22.30 -2.41
CA GLN A 186 0.05 -23.57 -2.05
C GLN A 186 -0.97 -24.70 -1.80
N ASN A 187 -2.12 -24.38 -1.22
CA ASN A 187 -3.17 -25.38 -0.99
C ASN A 187 -3.96 -25.72 -2.25
N LYS A 188 -4.11 -24.77 -3.16
CA LYS A 188 -4.86 -24.94 -4.41
C LYS A 188 -4.11 -25.82 -5.43
N PHE A 189 -2.81 -25.68 -5.50
CA PHE A 189 -1.93 -26.31 -6.50
C PHE A 189 -1.04 -27.44 -5.91
N LYS A 190 -1.55 -28.10 -4.86
CA LYS A 190 -0.93 -29.32 -4.30
C LYS A 190 -1.12 -30.50 -5.21
#